data_a75804da0261f138db2ca93c512a9bc1
#
_entry.id   a75804da0261f138db2ca93c512a9bc1
#
_cell.length_a   1.000
_cell.length_b   1.000
_cell.length_c   1.000
_cell.angle_alpha   90.00
_cell.angle_beta   90.00
_cell.angle_gamma   90.00
#
_symmetry.space_group_name_H-M   'P 1'
#
loop_
_entity.id
_entity.type
_entity.pdbx_description
1 polymer ?
#
loop_
_entity_poly.entity_id
_entity_poly.type
_entity_poly.pdbx_seq_one_letter_code
_entity_poly.pdbx_strand_id
1 'polypeptide(L)'
;MAIGGAAILAAAGIGVGAYFAVDALKDEPKPEPPPPAPRVVVHTKKERPQPQAAQELGFPEFATKNTTRVAGADSVADAAAVALAVFPSTGGVPGPDAVSLVDSADWQSGVAAASLVSPPISAPILLSTGDEVPSLTADALKALAPGGSAATKGTELFRIGDVEPPSGLETERVNGKSPAEIAAEIDALRQKLTDTKPKDVLLVSGAQPKYAMPAASWAARSGEPVLFVNKDSVPKPTIEALKRDDGADLFALGPSAAISDKALKEVEDVASPVTRIGDSDPVQNAIDFARFSAGSFGWNITDPGHGLVIASDREPLDAAAAAPLSASGDWGPLLVTDDPEQVPEALRGYLLDIKPGYVSDPTRAVYNHIWIIGDQTTISVGLQAQVDDLAELAPVRSGTGTNVKPPPSKPQKPPSKPPSKPQQKNGGTKP
;
A
#
# COMPACT_ATOMS: atom_id res chain seq x y z
N MET A 1 62.27 4.24 -4.60
CA MET A 1 62.85 4.69 -5.89
C MET A 1 61.71 5.20 -6.70
N ALA A 2 61.52 6.47 -6.74
CA ALA A 2 62.12 7.47 -7.63
C ALA A 2 61.33 7.53 -8.94
N ILE A 3 60.65 8.65 -9.10
CA ILE A 3 60.93 9.83 -9.96
C ILE A 3 60.18 9.68 -11.27
N GLY A 4 59.34 10.53 -11.73
CA GLY A 4 59.24 11.94 -12.04
C GLY A 4 58.59 11.98 -13.41
N GLY A 5 58.04 12.97 -13.90
CA GLY A 5 58.27 14.33 -14.06
C GLY A 5 57.26 14.99 -14.97
N ALA A 6 57.12 16.26 -14.78
CA ALA A 6 56.27 17.20 -15.50
C ALA A 6 56.78 17.50 -16.93
N ALA A 7 55.86 17.97 -17.78
CA ALA A 7 56.23 18.80 -18.92
C ALA A 7 55.16 19.85 -19.18
N ILE A 8 55.53 21.08 -18.95
CA ILE A 8 54.90 22.33 -19.36
C ILE A 8 55.31 22.59 -20.82
N LEU A 9 54.38 23.07 -21.65
CA LEU A 9 54.71 23.84 -22.82
C LEU A 9 53.73 24.99 -23.02
N ALA A 10 54.24 26.19 -22.82
CA ALA A 10 53.64 27.44 -23.18
C ALA A 10 53.94 27.77 -24.64
N ALA A 11 53.03 28.40 -25.33
CA ALA A 11 53.35 29.22 -26.49
C ALA A 11 52.42 30.42 -26.58
N ALA A 12 53.00 31.56 -26.57
CA ALA A 12 52.46 32.89 -26.70
C ALA A 12 52.12 33.22 -28.16
N GLY A 13 51.08 34.07 -28.36
CA GLY A 13 50.79 34.71 -29.63
C GLY A 13 50.11 36.05 -29.38
N ILE A 14 50.83 37.12 -29.70
CA ILE A 14 50.55 38.55 -29.55
C ILE A 14 49.61 39.01 -30.67
N GLY A 15 48.68 39.90 -30.35
CA GLY A 15 47.89 40.63 -31.39
C GLY A 15 46.98 41.71 -30.82
N VAL A 16 47.47 42.81 -30.61
CA VAL A 16 47.06 44.21 -30.53
C VAL A 16 45.71 44.54 -31.18
N GLY A 17 44.88 45.30 -30.50
CA GLY A 17 43.75 46.03 -31.05
C GLY A 17 42.99 46.79 -29.97
N ALA A 18 43.27 48.02 -29.78
CA ALA A 18 42.85 48.94 -28.73
C ALA A 18 41.47 49.60 -28.97
N TYR A 19 40.90 50.06 -27.90
CA TYR A 19 40.09 51.25 -27.64
C TYR A 19 38.57 51.29 -27.94
N PHE A 20 37.91 51.80 -26.90
CA PHE A 20 36.53 52.33 -26.75
C PHE A 20 35.44 51.31 -26.48
N ALA A 21 34.91 51.21 -25.32
CA ALA A 21 34.07 52.10 -24.57
C ALA A 21 33.89 51.58 -23.12
N VAL A 22 34.29 52.32 -22.16
CA VAL A 22 33.88 52.26 -20.78
C VAL A 22 32.57 53.02 -20.72
N ASP A 23 31.49 52.29 -20.54
CA ASP A 23 30.34 52.68 -19.71
C ASP A 23 29.23 51.59 -19.79
N ALA A 24 28.75 51.22 -18.61
CA ALA A 24 27.61 50.33 -18.39
C ALA A 24 27.93 48.84 -18.06
N LEU A 25 28.90 48.60 -17.20
CA LEU A 25 28.83 47.40 -16.34
C LEU A 25 27.96 47.77 -15.14
N LYS A 26 26.65 47.69 -15.33
CA LYS A 26 25.73 47.47 -14.22
C LYS A 26 26.10 46.14 -13.61
N ASP A 27 26.36 46.12 -12.30
CA ASP A 27 26.57 44.95 -11.51
C ASP A 27 25.42 43.96 -11.74
N GLU A 28 25.61 42.96 -12.58
CA GLU A 28 24.75 41.76 -12.54
C GLU A 28 24.99 41.11 -11.18
N PRO A 29 23.94 40.89 -10.38
CA PRO A 29 24.10 40.17 -9.12
C PRO A 29 24.72 38.81 -9.42
N LYS A 30 25.88 38.54 -8.83
CA LYS A 30 26.51 37.23 -8.85
C LYS A 30 25.43 36.19 -8.55
N PRO A 31 25.30 35.14 -9.36
CA PRO A 31 24.37 34.05 -9.04
C PRO A 31 24.73 33.55 -7.64
N GLU A 32 23.74 33.55 -6.75
CA GLU A 32 23.89 32.93 -5.44
C GLU A 32 24.37 31.48 -5.62
N PRO A 33 25.34 31.03 -4.83
CA PRO A 33 25.76 29.64 -4.88
C PRO A 33 24.53 28.76 -4.62
N PRO A 34 24.42 27.64 -5.33
CA PRO A 34 23.31 26.71 -5.08
C PRO A 34 23.28 26.37 -3.59
N PRO A 35 22.08 26.26 -2.99
CA PRO A 35 21.95 25.87 -1.60
C PRO A 35 22.74 24.57 -1.37
N PRO A 36 23.47 24.45 -0.24
CA PRO A 36 24.19 23.24 0.05
C PRO A 36 23.21 22.05 -0.01
N ALA A 37 23.65 20.98 -0.66
CA ALA A 37 22.88 19.74 -0.70
C ALA A 37 22.44 19.38 0.72
N PRO A 38 21.20 18.94 0.92
CA PRO A 38 20.71 18.55 2.24
C PRO A 38 21.67 17.52 2.83
N ARG A 39 22.30 17.88 3.93
CA ARG A 39 23.11 16.92 4.68
C ARG A 39 22.10 16.01 5.40
N VAL A 40 22.03 14.77 4.98
CA VAL A 40 21.43 13.71 5.79
C VAL A 40 22.33 13.60 7.04
N VAL A 41 21.90 14.22 8.11
CA VAL A 41 22.54 14.03 9.42
C VAL A 41 21.97 12.73 9.96
N VAL A 42 22.63 11.64 9.65
CA VAL A 42 22.39 10.38 10.36
C VAL A 42 22.87 10.60 11.77
N HIS A 43 21.93 10.93 12.66
CA HIS A 43 22.20 10.93 14.09
C HIS A 43 22.31 9.48 14.53
N THR A 44 23.49 8.89 14.42
CA THR A 44 23.82 7.66 15.15
C THR A 44 23.83 8.00 16.66
N LYS A 45 22.65 8.06 17.24
CA LYS A 45 22.51 7.99 18.67
C LYS A 45 23.12 6.64 19.06
N LYS A 46 24.08 6.62 19.99
CA LYS A 46 24.49 5.38 20.64
C LYS A 46 23.24 4.76 21.23
N GLU A 47 22.69 3.78 20.54
CA GLU A 47 21.47 3.11 20.97
C GLU A 47 21.72 2.41 22.30
N ARG A 48 20.78 2.58 23.22
CA ARG A 48 20.69 1.65 24.35
C ARG A 48 20.40 0.28 23.74
N PRO A 49 21.07 -0.80 24.21
CA PRO A 49 20.73 -2.13 23.76
C PRO A 49 19.22 -2.32 23.87
N GLN A 50 18.56 -2.56 22.76
CA GLN A 50 17.14 -2.88 22.79
C GLN A 50 16.96 -4.22 23.50
N PRO A 51 15.83 -4.43 24.22
CA PRO A 51 15.51 -5.74 24.74
C PRO A 51 15.57 -6.77 23.62
N GLN A 52 16.12 -7.94 23.89
CA GLN A 52 16.30 -9.01 22.88
C GLN A 52 14.99 -9.34 22.16
N ALA A 53 13.86 -9.33 22.85
CA ALA A 53 12.53 -9.51 22.24
C ALA A 53 12.17 -8.43 21.23
N ALA A 54 12.58 -7.18 21.42
CA ALA A 54 12.33 -6.11 20.45
C ALA A 54 13.21 -6.24 19.20
N GLN A 55 14.42 -6.80 19.34
CA GLN A 55 15.30 -7.11 18.21
C GLN A 55 14.77 -8.30 17.40
N GLU A 56 14.29 -9.34 18.09
CA GLU A 56 13.71 -10.52 17.47
C GLU A 56 12.38 -10.19 16.74
N LEU A 57 11.58 -9.28 17.28
CA LEU A 57 10.35 -8.80 16.66
C LEU A 57 10.58 -7.71 15.58
N GLY A 58 11.81 -7.21 15.43
CA GLY A 58 12.13 -6.16 14.45
C GLY A 58 11.49 -4.80 14.72
N PHE A 59 10.98 -4.55 15.90
CA PHE A 59 10.15 -3.40 16.23
C PHE A 59 10.88 -2.28 16.95
N PRO A 60 10.64 -1.01 16.58
CA PRO A 60 10.99 -0.45 15.29
C PRO A 60 12.52 -0.38 15.21
N GLU A 61 13.10 -1.08 14.24
CA GLU A 61 14.56 -1.14 14.11
C GLU A 61 15.13 0.23 13.78
N PHE A 62 14.43 0.98 12.93
CA PHE A 62 14.91 2.27 12.46
C PHE A 62 13.77 3.22 12.11
N ALA A 63 13.70 4.36 12.79
CA ALA A 63 12.79 5.44 12.48
C ALA A 63 13.57 6.69 12.10
N THR A 64 13.12 7.38 11.06
CA THR A 64 13.59 8.71 10.67
C THR A 64 12.51 9.76 10.96
N LYS A 65 12.62 10.93 10.37
CA LYS A 65 11.64 11.99 10.55
C LYS A 65 10.26 11.66 9.96
N ASN A 66 10.25 11.03 8.80
CA ASN A 66 9.04 10.79 8.01
C ASN A 66 8.81 9.31 7.71
N THR A 67 9.72 8.43 8.11
CA THR A 67 9.60 6.99 7.91
C THR A 67 9.79 6.21 9.20
N THR A 68 9.08 5.09 9.32
CA THR A 68 9.27 4.09 10.38
C THR A 68 9.39 2.73 9.72
N ARG A 69 10.44 1.98 10.06
CA ARG A 69 10.64 0.62 9.57
C ARG A 69 10.13 -0.39 10.58
N VAL A 70 9.40 -1.38 10.10
CA VAL A 70 9.21 -2.67 10.76
C VAL A 70 10.13 -3.64 10.06
N ALA A 71 11.16 -4.11 10.74
CA ALA A 71 12.26 -4.87 10.16
C ALA A 71 12.38 -6.23 10.80
N GLY A 72 11.37 -7.07 10.61
CA GLY A 72 11.46 -8.49 10.94
C GLY A 72 12.45 -9.22 10.04
N ALA A 73 12.97 -10.33 10.51
CA ALA A 73 13.86 -11.18 9.71
C ALA A 73 13.13 -11.84 8.53
N ASP A 74 11.81 -11.89 8.60
CA ASP A 74 10.91 -12.45 7.59
C ASP A 74 9.48 -11.90 7.79
N SER A 75 8.57 -12.23 6.90
CA SER A 75 7.17 -11.81 6.98
C SER A 75 6.45 -12.29 8.25
N VAL A 76 6.90 -13.36 8.89
CA VAL A 76 6.34 -13.86 10.16
C VAL A 76 6.64 -12.87 11.30
N ALA A 77 7.89 -12.42 11.36
CA ALA A 77 8.32 -11.41 12.33
C ALA A 77 7.66 -10.05 12.05
N ASP A 78 7.55 -9.65 10.78
CA ASP A 78 6.88 -8.42 10.37
C ASP A 78 5.40 -8.42 10.77
N ALA A 79 4.68 -9.53 10.54
CA ALA A 79 3.28 -9.67 10.94
C ALA A 79 3.10 -9.54 12.45
N ALA A 80 3.96 -10.20 13.24
CA ALA A 80 3.94 -10.11 14.70
C ALA A 80 4.20 -8.67 15.18
N ALA A 81 5.20 -7.99 14.62
CA ALA A 81 5.56 -6.64 14.97
C ALA A 81 4.45 -5.62 14.62
N VAL A 82 3.89 -5.72 13.41
CA VAL A 82 2.78 -4.84 12.96
C VAL A 82 1.53 -5.07 13.82
N ALA A 83 1.16 -6.33 14.09
CA ALA A 83 0.00 -6.62 14.93
C ALA A 83 0.13 -6.00 16.32
N LEU A 84 1.30 -6.11 16.96
CA LEU A 84 1.58 -5.51 18.27
C LEU A 84 1.64 -3.98 18.23
N ALA A 85 2.09 -3.40 17.12
CA ALA A 85 2.14 -1.94 16.96
C ALA A 85 0.75 -1.32 16.85
N VAL A 86 -0.14 -1.97 16.09
CA VAL A 86 -1.50 -1.47 15.80
C VAL A 86 -2.48 -1.80 16.91
N PHE A 87 -2.31 -2.95 17.58
CA PHE A 87 -3.19 -3.44 18.64
C PHE A 87 -2.41 -3.61 19.98
N PRO A 88 -1.94 -2.50 20.59
CA PRO A 88 -1.21 -2.60 21.85
C PRO A 88 -2.15 -3.02 22.98
N SER A 89 -1.87 -4.17 23.61
CA SER A 89 -2.62 -4.67 24.77
C SER A 89 -2.01 -4.26 26.12
N THR A 90 -1.27 -3.15 26.15
CA THR A 90 -0.58 -2.65 27.32
C THR A 90 -1.31 -1.46 27.96
N GLY A 91 -1.09 -1.24 29.26
CA GLY A 91 -1.63 -0.05 29.94
C GLY A 91 -3.14 -0.06 30.18
N GLY A 92 -3.79 -1.23 30.15
CA GLY A 92 -5.23 -1.35 30.34
C GLY A 92 -6.07 -1.15 29.08
N VAL A 93 -5.41 -1.04 27.93
CA VAL A 93 -6.09 -1.09 26.62
C VAL A 93 -6.35 -2.55 26.28
N PRO A 94 -7.61 -2.95 25.98
CA PRO A 94 -7.90 -4.31 25.53
C PRO A 94 -7.16 -4.63 24.23
N GLY A 95 -6.70 -5.86 24.08
CA GLY A 95 -6.21 -6.39 22.80
C GLY A 95 -7.31 -6.48 21.75
N PRO A 96 -7.02 -7.01 20.54
CA PRO A 96 -8.02 -7.25 19.52
C PRO A 96 -9.01 -8.31 19.98
N ASP A 97 -10.24 -8.26 19.45
CA ASP A 97 -11.25 -9.28 19.77
C ASP A 97 -10.86 -10.66 19.24
N ALA A 98 -10.24 -10.71 18.07
CA ALA A 98 -9.73 -11.94 17.47
C ALA A 98 -8.42 -11.69 16.72
N VAL A 99 -7.75 -12.78 16.33
CA VAL A 99 -6.55 -12.79 15.48
C VAL A 99 -6.78 -13.73 14.30
N SER A 100 -6.29 -13.39 13.13
CA SER A 100 -6.25 -14.26 11.97
C SER A 100 -4.89 -14.94 11.88
N LEU A 101 -4.84 -16.26 12.11
CA LEU A 101 -3.63 -17.07 11.95
C LEU A 101 -3.63 -17.69 10.54
N VAL A 102 -2.65 -17.29 9.71
CA VAL A 102 -2.60 -17.63 8.29
C VAL A 102 -1.37 -18.47 8.00
N ASP A 103 -1.49 -19.43 7.09
CA ASP A 103 -0.36 -20.23 6.62
C ASP A 103 0.63 -19.34 5.83
N SER A 104 1.87 -19.29 6.28
CA SER A 104 2.95 -18.54 5.64
C SER A 104 3.37 -19.10 4.28
N ALA A 105 2.94 -20.29 3.91
CA ALA A 105 3.14 -20.83 2.56
C ALA A 105 2.13 -20.29 1.53
N ASP A 106 1.05 -19.63 1.97
CA ASP A 106 -0.05 -19.17 1.11
C ASP A 106 -0.28 -17.65 1.22
N TRP A 107 0.41 -16.91 0.37
CA TRP A 107 0.27 -15.45 0.32
C TRP A 107 -1.14 -15.01 -0.09
N GLN A 108 -1.85 -15.80 -0.90
CA GLN A 108 -3.20 -15.48 -1.34
C GLN A 108 -4.17 -15.44 -0.16
N SER A 109 -4.13 -16.47 0.67
CA SER A 109 -4.93 -16.51 1.90
C SER A 109 -4.62 -15.35 2.84
N GLY A 110 -3.34 -14.94 2.92
CA GLY A 110 -2.93 -13.75 3.67
C GLY A 110 -3.57 -12.46 3.14
N VAL A 111 -3.53 -12.24 1.83
CA VAL A 111 -4.16 -11.07 1.19
C VAL A 111 -5.69 -11.08 1.37
N ALA A 112 -6.34 -12.23 1.23
CA ALA A 112 -7.79 -12.34 1.43
C ALA A 112 -8.19 -12.11 2.90
N ALA A 113 -7.40 -12.64 3.86
CA ALA A 113 -7.61 -12.47 5.30
C ALA A 113 -7.55 -11.00 5.75
N ALA A 114 -6.92 -10.12 4.97
CA ALA A 114 -6.85 -8.71 5.27
C ALA A 114 -8.24 -8.06 5.44
N SER A 115 -9.29 -8.59 4.80
CA SER A 115 -10.67 -8.12 5.01
C SER A 115 -11.17 -8.31 6.44
N LEU A 116 -10.66 -9.27 7.20
CA LEU A 116 -11.00 -9.50 8.60
C LEU A 116 -10.32 -8.50 9.56
N VAL A 117 -9.30 -7.78 9.09
CA VAL A 117 -8.64 -6.71 9.87
C VAL A 117 -9.55 -5.48 10.00
N SER A 118 -10.44 -5.27 9.04
CA SER A 118 -11.39 -4.15 9.07
C SER A 118 -12.39 -4.27 10.22
N PRO A 119 -12.79 -3.14 10.85
CA PRO A 119 -13.90 -3.13 11.78
C PRO A 119 -15.20 -3.69 11.15
N PRO A 120 -16.09 -4.27 11.96
CA PRO A 120 -16.05 -4.41 13.41
C PRO A 120 -15.24 -5.63 13.91
N ILE A 121 -14.69 -6.46 13.02
CA ILE A 121 -13.98 -7.70 13.37
C ILE A 121 -12.62 -7.38 13.97
N SER A 122 -11.84 -6.51 13.31
CA SER A 122 -10.55 -5.99 13.80
C SER A 122 -9.54 -7.08 14.18
N ALA A 123 -9.46 -8.16 13.38
CA ALA A 123 -8.57 -9.29 13.63
C ALA A 123 -7.23 -9.11 12.88
N PRO A 124 -6.14 -8.69 13.56
CA PRO A 124 -4.83 -8.58 12.93
C PRO A 124 -4.34 -9.94 12.44
N ILE A 125 -3.43 -9.91 11.46
CA ILE A 125 -2.87 -11.12 10.86
C ILE A 125 -1.59 -11.50 11.59
N LEU A 126 -1.50 -12.78 11.97
CA LEU A 126 -0.27 -13.46 12.33
C LEU A 126 -0.02 -14.60 11.35
N LEU A 127 1.25 -14.92 11.11
CA LEU A 127 1.64 -15.98 10.19
C LEU A 127 2.16 -17.20 10.95
N SER A 128 1.85 -18.39 10.44
CA SER A 128 2.25 -19.68 11.01
C SER A 128 2.75 -20.60 9.90
N THR A 129 3.51 -21.60 10.26
CA THR A 129 3.99 -22.61 9.31
C THR A 129 3.26 -23.93 9.55
N GLY A 130 2.23 -24.24 8.77
CA GLY A 130 1.54 -25.54 8.82
C GLY A 130 1.31 -26.07 10.24
N ASP A 131 2.08 -27.11 10.60
CA ASP A 131 1.94 -27.84 11.89
C ASP A 131 2.63 -27.14 13.09
N GLU A 132 3.41 -26.07 12.86
CA GLU A 132 4.19 -25.41 13.90
C GLU A 132 3.91 -23.90 13.98
N VAL A 133 3.55 -23.43 15.17
CA VAL A 133 3.42 -22.00 15.45
C VAL A 133 4.80 -21.45 15.79
N PRO A 134 5.38 -20.55 14.96
CA PRO A 134 6.66 -19.92 15.27
C PRO A 134 6.66 -19.23 16.63
N SER A 135 7.79 -19.21 17.32
CA SER A 135 7.89 -18.62 18.67
C SER A 135 7.45 -17.16 18.69
N LEU A 136 7.83 -16.36 17.68
CA LEU A 136 7.42 -14.96 17.55
C LEU A 136 5.90 -14.82 17.41
N THR A 137 5.27 -15.68 16.62
CA THR A 137 3.81 -15.72 16.47
C THR A 137 3.13 -16.10 17.79
N ALA A 138 3.64 -17.10 18.50
CA ALA A 138 3.12 -17.51 19.79
C ALA A 138 3.23 -16.40 20.85
N ASP A 139 4.38 -15.71 20.89
CA ASP A 139 4.62 -14.60 21.82
C ASP A 139 3.74 -13.38 21.46
N ALA A 140 3.58 -13.07 20.18
CA ALA A 140 2.69 -12.01 19.74
C ALA A 140 1.21 -12.33 20.07
N LEU A 141 0.75 -13.55 19.81
CA LEU A 141 -0.61 -13.99 20.14
C LEU A 141 -0.89 -13.91 21.64
N LYS A 142 0.07 -14.33 22.47
CA LYS A 142 -0.01 -14.21 23.94
C LYS A 142 -0.06 -12.74 24.38
N ALA A 143 0.70 -11.86 23.75
CA ALA A 143 0.71 -10.44 24.06
C ALA A 143 -0.56 -9.73 23.61
N LEU A 144 -1.10 -10.08 22.43
CA LEU A 144 -2.37 -9.57 21.92
C LEU A 144 -3.57 -10.02 22.77
N ALA A 145 -3.51 -11.22 23.35
CA ALA A 145 -4.53 -11.78 24.25
C ALA A 145 -5.97 -11.58 23.74
N PRO A 146 -6.33 -12.11 22.56
CA PRO A 146 -7.67 -11.95 22.00
C PRO A 146 -8.71 -12.54 22.95
N GLY A 147 -9.82 -11.85 23.16
CA GLY A 147 -10.81 -12.24 24.15
C GLY A 147 -12.18 -12.61 23.59
N GLY A 148 -12.33 -12.60 22.29
CA GLY A 148 -13.62 -12.77 21.64
C GLY A 148 -14.57 -11.60 21.89
N SER A 149 -15.54 -11.42 21.00
CA SER A 149 -16.59 -10.41 21.17
C SER A 149 -17.88 -10.81 20.47
N ALA A 150 -18.91 -9.98 20.57
CA ALA A 150 -20.12 -10.15 19.78
C ALA A 150 -19.84 -10.02 18.27
N ALA A 151 -18.90 -9.17 17.87
CA ALA A 151 -18.52 -9.00 16.47
C ALA A 151 -17.81 -10.22 15.88
N THR A 152 -17.09 -10.96 16.71
CA THR A 152 -16.42 -12.20 16.32
C THR A 152 -17.23 -13.45 16.69
N LYS A 153 -18.44 -13.27 17.23
CA LYS A 153 -19.28 -14.34 17.77
C LYS A 153 -18.58 -15.23 18.80
N GLY A 154 -17.69 -14.61 19.58
CA GLY A 154 -16.90 -15.30 20.60
C GLY A 154 -15.62 -15.96 20.08
N THR A 155 -15.36 -15.93 18.77
CA THR A 155 -14.12 -16.46 18.20
C THR A 155 -12.95 -15.57 18.59
N GLU A 156 -11.89 -16.18 19.10
CA GLU A 156 -10.62 -15.56 19.50
C GLU A 156 -9.54 -15.71 18.41
N LEU A 157 -9.63 -16.78 17.61
CA LEU A 157 -8.68 -17.08 16.56
C LEU A 157 -9.35 -17.65 15.30
N PHE A 158 -9.20 -16.94 14.18
CA PHE A 158 -9.56 -17.44 12.86
C PHE A 158 -8.37 -18.20 12.27
N ARG A 159 -8.53 -19.50 12.02
CA ARG A 159 -7.53 -20.36 11.40
C ARG A 159 -7.73 -20.34 9.89
N ILE A 160 -6.82 -19.74 9.15
CA ILE A 160 -6.93 -19.55 7.71
C ILE A 160 -5.98 -20.53 7.01
N GLY A 161 -6.54 -21.50 6.32
CA GLY A 161 -5.78 -22.57 5.68
C GLY A 161 -5.44 -23.70 6.65
N ASP A 162 -4.31 -24.38 6.39
CA ASP A 162 -3.91 -25.56 7.16
C ASP A 162 -2.88 -25.19 8.23
N VAL A 163 -3.35 -24.54 9.28
CA VAL A 163 -2.54 -24.13 10.43
C VAL A 163 -3.07 -24.72 11.71
N GLU A 164 -2.17 -25.15 12.60
CA GLU A 164 -2.51 -25.61 13.94
C GLU A 164 -2.44 -24.46 14.96
N PRO A 165 -3.50 -24.20 15.72
CA PRO A 165 -3.52 -23.14 16.72
C PRO A 165 -2.85 -23.58 18.01
N PRO A 166 -2.36 -22.66 18.83
CA PRO A 166 -2.08 -22.93 20.23
C PRO A 166 -3.35 -23.39 20.96
N SER A 167 -3.17 -24.21 21.99
CA SER A 167 -4.30 -24.67 22.82
C SER A 167 -4.88 -23.54 23.67
N GLY A 168 -6.17 -23.62 23.97
CA GLY A 168 -6.83 -22.75 24.96
C GLY A 168 -7.51 -21.51 24.38
N LEU A 169 -7.68 -21.42 23.05
CA LEU A 169 -8.41 -20.36 22.37
C LEU A 169 -9.68 -20.92 21.71
N GLU A 170 -10.73 -20.11 21.68
CA GLU A 170 -11.93 -20.40 20.89
C GLU A 170 -11.63 -20.10 19.42
N THR A 171 -11.65 -21.15 18.58
CA THR A 171 -11.20 -21.04 17.18
C THR A 171 -12.32 -21.30 16.19
N GLU A 172 -12.33 -20.54 15.08
CA GLU A 172 -13.12 -20.82 13.88
C GLU A 172 -12.17 -21.10 12.70
N ARG A 173 -12.38 -22.23 12.02
CA ARG A 173 -11.52 -22.64 10.91
C ARG A 173 -12.13 -22.24 9.57
N VAL A 174 -11.33 -21.57 8.74
CA VAL A 174 -11.63 -21.27 7.34
C VAL A 174 -10.81 -22.19 6.47
N ASN A 175 -11.45 -23.10 5.79
CA ASN A 175 -10.81 -24.13 4.98
C ASN A 175 -11.19 -24.01 3.51
N GLY A 176 -10.27 -24.44 2.65
CA GLY A 176 -10.51 -24.59 1.23
C GLY A 176 -9.45 -25.52 0.62
N LYS A 177 -9.76 -26.07 -0.54
CA LYS A 177 -8.83 -26.90 -1.32
C LYS A 177 -7.94 -26.08 -2.24
N SER A 178 -8.17 -24.77 -2.29
CA SER A 178 -7.40 -23.82 -3.09
C SER A 178 -7.49 -22.43 -2.48
N PRO A 179 -6.53 -21.53 -2.76
CA PRO A 179 -6.60 -20.16 -2.32
C PRO A 179 -7.88 -19.42 -2.73
N ALA A 180 -8.41 -19.70 -3.91
CA ALA A 180 -9.68 -19.12 -4.36
C ALA A 180 -10.88 -19.59 -3.53
N GLU A 181 -10.87 -20.84 -3.05
CA GLU A 181 -11.90 -21.35 -2.15
C GLU A 181 -11.76 -20.72 -0.76
N ILE A 182 -10.54 -20.62 -0.24
CA ILE A 182 -10.29 -19.96 1.06
C ILE A 182 -10.73 -18.48 1.02
N ALA A 183 -10.43 -17.75 -0.05
CA ALA A 183 -10.87 -16.37 -0.21
C ALA A 183 -12.40 -16.24 -0.24
N ALA A 184 -13.11 -17.16 -0.93
CA ALA A 184 -14.56 -17.19 -0.97
C ALA A 184 -15.18 -17.54 0.40
N GLU A 185 -14.52 -18.38 1.20
CA GLU A 185 -14.94 -18.71 2.57
C GLU A 185 -14.66 -17.58 3.56
N ILE A 186 -13.55 -16.83 3.40
CA ILE A 186 -13.27 -15.61 4.18
C ILE A 186 -14.37 -14.56 3.95
N ASP A 187 -14.76 -14.34 2.69
CA ASP A 187 -15.86 -13.47 2.35
C ASP A 187 -17.18 -13.93 2.99
N ALA A 188 -17.52 -15.21 2.86
CA ALA A 188 -18.71 -15.77 3.50
C ALA A 188 -18.69 -15.63 5.03
N LEU A 189 -17.52 -15.85 5.65
CA LEU A 189 -17.32 -15.66 7.08
C LEU A 189 -17.58 -14.20 7.47
N ARG A 190 -16.99 -13.24 6.74
CA ARG A 190 -17.18 -11.83 7.01
C ARG A 190 -18.65 -11.42 6.91
N GLN A 191 -19.35 -11.84 5.86
CA GLN A 191 -20.80 -11.61 5.73
C GLN A 191 -21.59 -12.21 6.91
N LYS A 192 -21.26 -13.42 7.33
CA LYS A 192 -21.85 -14.09 8.51
C LYS A 192 -21.59 -13.28 9.80
N LEU A 193 -20.39 -12.72 9.99
CA LEU A 193 -20.02 -11.97 11.18
C LEU A 193 -20.67 -10.58 11.22
N THR A 194 -20.72 -9.87 10.08
CA THR A 194 -21.20 -8.49 9.98
C THR A 194 -22.67 -8.35 9.61
N ASP A 195 -23.32 -9.44 9.20
CA ASP A 195 -24.69 -9.46 8.63
C ASP A 195 -24.86 -8.46 7.47
N THR A 196 -23.80 -8.28 6.68
CA THR A 196 -23.78 -7.35 5.53
C THR A 196 -23.15 -8.01 4.32
N LYS A 197 -23.69 -7.72 3.12
CA LYS A 197 -23.05 -8.06 1.86
C LYS A 197 -22.01 -7.01 1.49
N PRO A 198 -20.95 -7.38 0.75
CA PRO A 198 -20.00 -6.42 0.23
C PRO A 198 -20.69 -5.47 -0.77
N LYS A 199 -20.25 -4.21 -0.79
CA LYS A 199 -20.66 -3.23 -1.81
C LYS A 199 -19.76 -3.30 -3.02
N ASP A 200 -18.50 -3.63 -2.78
CA ASP A 200 -17.44 -3.69 -3.77
C ASP A 200 -16.71 -5.02 -3.62
N VAL A 201 -16.21 -5.57 -4.73
CA VAL A 201 -15.35 -6.77 -4.73
C VAL A 201 -14.10 -6.47 -5.53
N LEU A 202 -12.94 -6.79 -4.95
CA LEU A 202 -11.67 -6.62 -5.62
C LEU A 202 -11.16 -7.95 -6.18
N LEU A 203 -11.04 -8.01 -7.51
CA LEU A 203 -10.51 -9.16 -8.25
C LEU A 203 -9.02 -8.98 -8.48
N VAL A 204 -8.22 -9.98 -8.11
CA VAL A 204 -6.77 -9.97 -8.28
C VAL A 204 -6.27 -11.27 -8.92
N SER A 205 -5.07 -11.21 -9.51
CA SER A 205 -4.45 -12.41 -10.07
C SER A 205 -4.00 -13.36 -8.98
N GLY A 206 -4.45 -14.62 -9.03
CA GLY A 206 -3.95 -15.67 -8.14
C GLY A 206 -2.53 -16.17 -8.48
N ALA A 207 -1.94 -15.72 -9.59
CA ALA A 207 -0.63 -16.16 -10.03
C ALA A 207 0.44 -15.05 -10.05
N GLN A 208 0.05 -13.80 -9.82
CA GLN A 208 0.92 -12.63 -9.96
C GLN A 208 0.86 -11.77 -8.68
N PRO A 209 1.56 -12.17 -7.59
CA PRO A 209 1.45 -11.52 -6.29
C PRO A 209 1.73 -10.02 -6.32
N LYS A 210 2.72 -9.59 -7.09
CA LYS A 210 3.13 -8.19 -7.19
C LYS A 210 2.03 -7.21 -7.64
N TYR A 211 1.02 -7.70 -8.37
CA TYR A 211 -0.16 -6.89 -8.70
C TYR A 211 -1.29 -7.03 -7.67
N ALA A 212 -1.29 -8.11 -6.89
CA ALA A 212 -2.32 -8.38 -5.89
C ALA A 212 -2.03 -7.73 -4.52
N MET A 213 -0.75 -7.53 -4.16
CA MET A 213 -0.33 -7.01 -2.86
C MET A 213 -1.08 -5.75 -2.41
N PRO A 214 -1.29 -4.72 -3.26
CA PRO A 214 -2.00 -3.51 -2.82
C PRO A 214 -3.46 -3.75 -2.41
N ALA A 215 -4.06 -4.86 -2.82
CA ALA A 215 -5.43 -5.22 -2.44
C ALA A 215 -5.58 -5.46 -0.93
N ALA A 216 -4.54 -5.99 -0.26
CA ALA A 216 -4.56 -6.27 1.17
C ALA A 216 -4.81 -5.00 2.00
N SER A 217 -4.17 -3.89 1.64
CA SER A 217 -4.36 -2.63 2.34
C SER A 217 -5.78 -2.08 2.21
N TRP A 218 -6.39 -2.21 1.03
CA TRP A 218 -7.78 -1.80 0.82
C TRP A 218 -8.77 -2.71 1.55
N ALA A 219 -8.57 -4.03 1.46
CA ALA A 219 -9.38 -5.01 2.19
C ALA A 219 -9.35 -4.75 3.71
N ALA A 220 -8.18 -4.44 4.27
CA ALA A 220 -8.04 -4.09 5.67
C ALA A 220 -8.76 -2.77 6.02
N ARG A 221 -8.75 -1.80 5.13
CA ARG A 221 -9.41 -0.50 5.29
C ARG A 221 -10.93 -0.59 5.19
N SER A 222 -11.43 -1.25 4.13
CA SER A 222 -12.84 -1.25 3.76
C SER A 222 -13.61 -2.46 4.33
N GLY A 223 -12.92 -3.59 4.48
CA GLY A 223 -13.52 -4.89 4.73
C GLY A 223 -14.09 -5.56 3.49
N GLU A 224 -13.92 -4.97 2.31
CA GLU A 224 -14.37 -5.57 1.07
C GLU A 224 -13.54 -6.81 0.72
N PRO A 225 -14.13 -7.85 0.11
CA PRO A 225 -13.44 -9.08 -0.19
C PRO A 225 -12.44 -8.93 -1.33
N VAL A 226 -11.35 -9.70 -1.24
CA VAL A 226 -10.40 -9.92 -2.33
C VAL A 226 -10.61 -11.33 -2.84
N LEU A 227 -11.00 -11.47 -4.11
CA LEU A 227 -11.21 -12.75 -4.78
C LEU A 227 -10.19 -12.97 -5.90
N PHE A 228 -9.78 -14.23 -6.07
CA PHE A 228 -8.72 -14.57 -7.02
C PHE A 228 -9.28 -15.06 -8.35
N VAL A 229 -8.64 -14.60 -9.43
CA VAL A 229 -8.87 -15.09 -10.79
C VAL A 229 -7.56 -15.60 -11.40
N ASN A 230 -7.66 -16.59 -12.29
CA ASN A 230 -6.54 -16.99 -13.12
C ASN A 230 -6.38 -16.02 -14.29
N LYS A 231 -5.24 -16.09 -15.00
CA LYS A 231 -5.00 -15.23 -16.15
C LYS A 231 -6.16 -15.27 -17.16
N ASP A 232 -6.62 -16.45 -17.57
CA ASP A 232 -7.57 -16.65 -18.67
C ASP A 232 -8.85 -17.37 -18.28
N SER A 233 -9.13 -17.52 -16.98
CA SER A 233 -10.32 -18.21 -16.47
C SER A 233 -10.64 -17.78 -15.02
N VAL A 234 -11.87 -18.01 -14.60
CA VAL A 234 -12.33 -17.71 -13.25
C VAL A 234 -12.52 -19.02 -12.47
N PRO A 235 -11.89 -19.19 -11.29
CA PRO A 235 -12.13 -20.35 -10.45
C PRO A 235 -13.60 -20.48 -10.04
N LYS A 236 -14.11 -21.72 -9.98
CA LYS A 236 -15.49 -21.97 -9.59
C LYS A 236 -15.87 -21.33 -8.23
N PRO A 237 -15.03 -21.40 -7.18
CA PRO A 237 -15.34 -20.74 -5.90
C PRO A 237 -15.51 -19.23 -6.05
N THR A 238 -14.69 -18.58 -6.89
CA THR A 238 -14.82 -17.14 -7.20
C THR A 238 -16.15 -16.84 -7.88
N ILE A 239 -16.58 -17.65 -8.86
CA ILE A 239 -17.90 -17.51 -9.52
C ILE A 239 -19.04 -17.66 -8.51
N GLU A 240 -18.94 -18.60 -7.58
CA GLU A 240 -19.96 -18.82 -6.54
C GLU A 240 -20.01 -17.66 -5.55
N ALA A 241 -18.87 -17.12 -5.15
CA ALA A 241 -18.79 -15.92 -4.31
C ALA A 241 -19.43 -14.70 -5.02
N LEU A 242 -19.06 -14.42 -6.26
CA LEU A 242 -19.62 -13.33 -7.04
C LEU A 242 -21.15 -13.40 -7.20
N LYS A 243 -21.70 -14.63 -7.34
CA LYS A 243 -23.16 -14.85 -7.36
C LYS A 243 -23.81 -14.59 -6.00
N ARG A 244 -23.13 -14.89 -4.90
CA ARG A 244 -23.57 -14.57 -3.53
C ARG A 244 -23.60 -13.06 -3.30
N ASP A 245 -22.60 -12.36 -3.87
CA ASP A 245 -22.38 -10.92 -3.75
C ASP A 245 -23.12 -10.12 -4.82
N ASP A 246 -24.19 -10.66 -5.35
CA ASP A 246 -25.01 -10.03 -6.39
C ASP A 246 -25.33 -8.57 -6.04
N GLY A 247 -25.05 -7.69 -7.01
CA GLY A 247 -25.23 -6.25 -6.86
C GLY A 247 -23.98 -5.49 -6.40
N ALA A 248 -22.87 -6.16 -6.09
CA ALA A 248 -21.61 -5.50 -5.80
C ALA A 248 -20.99 -4.89 -7.07
N ASP A 249 -20.29 -3.77 -6.92
CA ASP A 249 -19.43 -3.20 -7.96
C ASP A 249 -18.10 -3.98 -8.00
N LEU A 250 -17.61 -4.27 -9.21
CA LEU A 250 -16.45 -5.13 -9.40
C LEU A 250 -15.26 -4.36 -9.93
N PHE A 251 -14.12 -4.53 -9.27
CA PHE A 251 -12.86 -3.90 -9.63
C PHE A 251 -11.79 -4.96 -9.83
N ALA A 252 -11.04 -4.88 -10.94
CA ALA A 252 -9.92 -5.78 -11.20
C ALA A 252 -8.61 -5.02 -11.13
N LEU A 253 -7.71 -5.44 -10.23
CA LEU A 253 -6.40 -4.81 -10.04
C LEU A 253 -5.34 -5.57 -10.84
N GLY A 254 -4.73 -4.87 -11.79
CA GLY A 254 -3.65 -5.37 -12.62
C GLY A 254 -3.93 -5.35 -14.11
N PRO A 255 -2.87 -5.50 -14.93
CA PRO A 255 -2.93 -5.45 -16.38
C PRO A 255 -3.59 -6.68 -16.99
N SER A 256 -3.92 -6.59 -18.29
CA SER A 256 -4.44 -7.73 -19.06
C SER A 256 -3.45 -8.89 -19.17
N ALA A 257 -2.16 -8.64 -18.94
CA ALA A 257 -1.15 -9.69 -18.84
C ALA A 257 -1.30 -10.55 -17.57
N ALA A 258 -1.84 -9.99 -16.49
CA ALA A 258 -2.12 -10.70 -15.22
C ALA A 258 -3.53 -11.28 -15.17
N ILE A 259 -4.53 -10.52 -15.66
CA ILE A 259 -5.95 -10.90 -15.74
C ILE A 259 -6.44 -10.50 -17.13
N SER A 260 -6.64 -11.46 -18.02
CA SER A 260 -7.04 -11.17 -19.40
C SER A 260 -8.48 -10.64 -19.49
N ASP A 261 -8.79 -9.95 -20.58
CA ASP A 261 -10.16 -9.51 -20.86
C ASP A 261 -11.13 -10.70 -21.03
N LYS A 262 -10.60 -11.89 -21.42
CA LYS A 262 -11.38 -13.13 -21.45
C LYS A 262 -11.84 -13.54 -20.04
N ALA A 263 -10.95 -13.48 -19.04
CA ALA A 263 -11.31 -13.79 -17.65
C ALA A 263 -12.31 -12.77 -17.11
N LEU A 264 -12.13 -11.48 -17.38
CA LEU A 264 -13.08 -10.45 -16.97
C LEU A 264 -14.44 -10.63 -17.65
N LYS A 265 -14.46 -11.03 -18.92
CA LYS A 265 -15.72 -11.33 -19.61
C LYS A 265 -16.46 -12.51 -18.96
N GLU A 266 -15.74 -13.55 -18.52
CA GLU A 266 -16.34 -14.68 -17.78
C GLU A 266 -16.94 -14.22 -16.43
N VAL A 267 -16.33 -13.25 -15.76
CA VAL A 267 -16.91 -12.59 -14.57
C VAL A 267 -18.18 -11.84 -14.93
N GLU A 268 -18.15 -11.00 -15.97
CA GLU A 268 -19.28 -10.17 -16.41
C GLU A 268 -20.48 -11.00 -16.89
N ASP A 269 -20.25 -12.23 -17.36
CA ASP A 269 -21.32 -13.14 -17.77
C ASP A 269 -22.15 -13.66 -16.55
N VAL A 270 -21.64 -13.51 -15.33
CA VAL A 270 -22.28 -14.01 -14.09
C VAL A 270 -22.56 -12.95 -13.04
N ALA A 271 -21.96 -11.76 -13.17
CA ALA A 271 -22.04 -10.67 -12.19
C ALA A 271 -22.06 -9.28 -12.88
N SER A 272 -21.71 -8.23 -12.15
CA SER A 272 -21.65 -6.84 -12.65
C SER A 272 -20.48 -6.63 -13.63
N PRO A 273 -20.54 -5.58 -14.46
CA PRO A 273 -19.39 -5.15 -15.26
C PRO A 273 -18.17 -4.84 -14.38
N VAL A 274 -16.98 -5.15 -14.90
CA VAL A 274 -15.72 -5.00 -14.15
C VAL A 274 -14.98 -3.73 -14.56
N THR A 275 -14.61 -2.91 -13.59
CA THR A 275 -13.70 -1.78 -13.78
C THR A 275 -12.26 -2.22 -13.54
N ARG A 276 -11.42 -2.13 -14.57
CA ARG A 276 -9.98 -2.44 -14.43
C ARG A 276 -9.21 -1.25 -13.87
N ILE A 277 -8.30 -1.53 -12.94
CA ILE A 277 -7.37 -0.57 -12.32
C ILE A 277 -5.94 -1.08 -12.51
N GLY A 278 -5.02 -0.17 -12.76
CA GLY A 278 -3.58 -0.42 -12.77
C GLY A 278 -2.96 -0.62 -14.14
N ASP A 279 -1.64 -0.60 -14.16
CA ASP A 279 -0.75 -0.64 -15.32
C ASP A 279 0.02 -1.97 -15.39
N SER A 280 0.81 -2.10 -16.45
CA SER A 280 1.69 -3.25 -16.70
C SER A 280 2.89 -3.32 -15.76
N ASP A 281 3.30 -2.21 -15.18
CA ASP A 281 4.35 -2.13 -14.17
C ASP A 281 3.75 -2.30 -12.76
N PRO A 282 4.30 -3.16 -11.89
CA PRO A 282 3.76 -3.40 -10.54
C PRO A 282 3.80 -2.17 -9.63
N VAL A 283 4.85 -1.36 -9.72
CA VAL A 283 4.98 -0.13 -8.94
C VAL A 283 3.91 0.88 -9.38
N GLN A 284 3.78 1.08 -10.70
CA GLN A 284 2.75 1.95 -11.25
C GLN A 284 1.34 1.44 -10.94
N ASN A 285 1.10 0.12 -10.98
CA ASN A 285 -0.17 -0.50 -10.61
C ASN A 285 -0.58 -0.14 -9.16
N ALA A 286 0.35 -0.19 -8.21
CA ALA A 286 0.09 0.20 -6.83
C ALA A 286 -0.23 1.70 -6.69
N ILE A 287 0.47 2.55 -7.47
CA ILE A 287 0.24 4.00 -7.53
C ILE A 287 -1.12 4.32 -8.16
N ASP A 288 -1.47 3.64 -9.26
CA ASP A 288 -2.77 3.83 -9.92
C ASP A 288 -3.91 3.51 -8.95
N PHE A 289 -3.76 2.43 -8.16
CA PHE A 289 -4.73 2.10 -7.14
C PHE A 289 -4.77 3.12 -5.99
N ALA A 290 -3.61 3.63 -5.56
CA ALA A 290 -3.53 4.69 -4.55
C ALA A 290 -4.24 5.98 -5.00
N ARG A 291 -4.20 6.30 -6.29
CA ARG A 291 -4.88 7.46 -6.88
C ARG A 291 -6.33 7.20 -7.24
N PHE A 292 -6.73 5.94 -7.38
CA PHE A 292 -8.04 5.56 -7.88
C PHE A 292 -9.17 5.95 -6.93
N SER A 293 -10.32 6.34 -7.52
CA SER A 293 -11.55 6.62 -6.78
C SER A 293 -12.76 6.37 -7.68
N ALA A 294 -13.74 5.63 -7.16
CA ALA A 294 -15.04 5.41 -7.78
C ALA A 294 -16.12 5.32 -6.69
N GLY A 295 -16.88 6.36 -6.49
CA GLY A 295 -17.83 6.43 -5.38
C GLY A 295 -17.16 6.35 -4.01
N SER A 296 -17.43 5.29 -3.25
CA SER A 296 -16.78 5.00 -1.95
C SER A 296 -15.56 4.08 -2.08
N PHE A 297 -15.31 3.52 -3.26
CA PHE A 297 -14.19 2.62 -3.50
C PHE A 297 -12.94 3.39 -3.94
N GLY A 298 -11.77 2.99 -3.42
CA GLY A 298 -10.46 3.51 -3.78
C GLY A 298 -9.92 4.57 -2.82
N TRP A 299 -8.62 4.80 -2.86
CA TRP A 299 -7.91 5.62 -1.90
C TRP A 299 -8.02 7.12 -2.15
N ASN A 300 -8.09 7.53 -3.43
CA ASN A 300 -8.14 8.94 -3.85
C ASN A 300 -6.99 9.81 -3.31
N ILE A 301 -5.80 9.24 -3.14
CA ILE A 301 -4.64 9.97 -2.60
C ILE A 301 -3.90 10.66 -3.73
N THR A 302 -4.17 11.95 -3.88
CA THR A 302 -3.61 12.84 -4.91
C THR A 302 -2.96 14.10 -4.32
N ASP A 303 -2.99 14.24 -2.98
CA ASP A 303 -2.48 15.38 -2.23
C ASP A 303 -1.74 14.91 -0.97
N PRO A 304 -0.97 15.77 -0.29
CA PRO A 304 -0.24 15.41 0.93
C PRO A 304 -1.15 15.30 2.16
N GLY A 305 -0.66 14.65 3.22
CA GLY A 305 -1.33 14.53 4.52
C GLY A 305 -1.77 13.11 4.83
N HIS A 306 -1.05 12.12 4.31
CA HIS A 306 -1.43 10.71 4.40
C HIS A 306 -0.32 9.84 5.00
N GLY A 307 -0.74 8.75 5.64
CA GLY A 307 0.10 7.60 5.89
C GLY A 307 0.20 6.74 4.62
N LEU A 308 1.34 6.11 4.43
CA LEU A 308 1.60 5.19 3.32
C LEU A 308 2.36 3.98 3.88
N VAL A 309 2.31 2.87 3.16
CA VAL A 309 3.09 1.68 3.47
C VAL A 309 3.90 1.30 2.22
N ILE A 310 5.16 0.93 2.37
CA ILE A 310 6.01 0.41 1.29
C ILE A 310 6.51 -0.98 1.68
N ALA A 311 6.35 -1.95 0.77
CA ALA A 311 6.90 -3.29 0.87
C ALA A 311 7.58 -3.70 -0.45
N SER A 312 8.44 -4.71 -0.40
CA SER A 312 9.07 -5.27 -1.61
C SER A 312 8.09 -6.17 -2.37
N ASP A 313 8.08 -6.09 -3.70
CA ASP A 313 7.31 -7.00 -4.55
C ASP A 313 7.83 -8.45 -4.54
N ARG A 314 8.99 -8.67 -3.88
CA ARG A 314 9.62 -9.98 -3.69
C ARG A 314 9.10 -10.74 -2.48
N GLU A 315 8.46 -10.03 -1.54
CA GLU A 315 7.93 -10.58 -0.29
C GLU A 315 6.40 -10.42 -0.23
N PRO A 316 5.63 -11.25 -0.94
CA PRO A 316 4.18 -11.06 -1.08
C PRO A 316 3.41 -11.13 0.24
N LEU A 317 3.91 -11.88 1.22
CA LEU A 317 3.28 -12.00 2.55
C LEU A 317 3.38 -10.71 3.36
N ASP A 318 4.33 -9.82 3.05
CA ASP A 318 4.43 -8.52 3.70
C ASP A 318 3.18 -7.65 3.45
N ALA A 319 2.45 -7.91 2.38
CA ALA A 319 1.15 -7.27 2.15
C ALA A 319 0.12 -7.65 3.23
N ALA A 320 0.09 -8.91 3.63
CA ALA A 320 -0.77 -9.40 4.72
C ALA A 320 -0.26 -8.91 6.08
N ALA A 321 1.06 -8.99 6.31
CA ALA A 321 1.70 -8.49 7.53
C ALA A 321 1.43 -6.99 7.76
N ALA A 322 1.49 -6.19 6.70
CA ALA A 322 1.28 -4.75 6.73
C ALA A 322 -0.21 -4.33 6.83
N ALA A 323 -1.15 -5.21 6.49
CA ALA A 323 -2.57 -4.89 6.36
C ALA A 323 -3.16 -4.13 7.58
N PRO A 324 -2.81 -4.45 8.83
CA PRO A 324 -3.32 -3.72 10.00
C PRO A 324 -2.97 -2.23 10.00
N LEU A 325 -1.84 -1.82 9.42
CA LEU A 325 -1.45 -0.40 9.32
C LEU A 325 -2.44 0.41 8.48
N SER A 326 -3.11 -0.21 7.50
CA SER A 326 -4.08 0.45 6.63
C SER A 326 -5.51 0.47 7.18
N ALA A 327 -5.81 -0.33 8.20
CA ALA A 327 -7.15 -0.46 8.77
C ALA A 327 -7.52 0.69 9.71
N SER A 328 -6.54 1.39 10.31
CA SER A 328 -6.78 2.39 11.34
C SER A 328 -6.20 3.76 10.98
N GLY A 329 -6.87 4.83 11.42
CA GLY A 329 -6.38 6.20 11.31
C GLY A 329 -6.27 6.70 9.87
N ASP A 330 -5.22 7.48 9.62
CA ASP A 330 -4.93 8.10 8.32
C ASP A 330 -3.97 7.25 7.46
N TRP A 331 -3.75 6.00 7.85
CA TRP A 331 -2.86 5.09 7.13
C TRP A 331 -3.49 4.69 5.79
N GLY A 332 -2.71 4.82 4.75
CA GLY A 332 -3.17 4.69 3.38
C GLY A 332 -2.74 3.39 2.69
N PRO A 333 -2.57 3.46 1.35
CA PRO A 333 -2.32 2.30 0.52
C PRO A 333 -0.96 1.67 0.77
N LEU A 334 -0.88 0.38 0.45
CA LEU A 334 0.37 -0.32 0.23
C LEU A 334 0.89 0.02 -1.17
N LEU A 335 2.07 0.58 -1.22
CA LEU A 335 2.89 0.77 -2.40
C LEU A 335 3.95 -0.33 -2.45
N VAL A 336 4.42 -0.68 -3.64
CA VAL A 336 5.47 -1.69 -3.79
C VAL A 336 6.74 -1.08 -4.38
N THR A 337 7.90 -1.64 -4.01
CA THR A 337 9.18 -1.40 -4.67
C THR A 337 9.71 -2.70 -5.26
N ASP A 338 10.27 -2.62 -6.46
CA ASP A 338 10.92 -3.73 -7.17
C ASP A 338 12.46 -3.67 -7.11
N ASP A 339 13.01 -2.59 -6.58
CA ASP A 339 14.43 -2.39 -6.37
C ASP A 339 14.73 -2.23 -4.86
N PRO A 340 15.66 -2.99 -4.28
CA PRO A 340 16.00 -2.88 -2.86
C PRO A 340 16.85 -1.64 -2.52
N GLU A 341 17.52 -1.02 -3.48
CA GLU A 341 18.52 0.04 -3.26
C GLU A 341 18.06 1.42 -3.71
N GLN A 342 17.18 1.50 -4.71
CA GLN A 342 16.76 2.74 -5.34
C GLN A 342 15.24 2.87 -5.37
N VAL A 343 14.74 4.07 -5.09
CA VAL A 343 13.32 4.35 -5.27
C VAL A 343 12.99 4.33 -6.77
N PRO A 344 12.09 3.43 -7.22
CA PRO A 344 11.66 3.36 -8.62
C PRO A 344 11.14 4.72 -9.11
N GLU A 345 11.37 5.04 -10.38
CA GLU A 345 11.02 6.36 -10.94
C GLU A 345 9.52 6.69 -10.80
N ALA A 346 8.64 5.72 -11.00
CA ALA A 346 7.21 5.89 -10.81
C ALA A 346 6.86 6.24 -9.37
N LEU A 347 7.44 5.53 -8.39
CA LEU A 347 7.24 5.77 -6.97
C LEU A 347 7.81 7.13 -6.56
N ARG A 348 8.99 7.48 -7.06
CA ARG A 348 9.59 8.80 -6.88
C ARG A 348 8.68 9.92 -7.38
N GLY A 349 8.15 9.77 -8.59
CA GLY A 349 7.21 10.72 -9.19
C GLY A 349 5.96 10.90 -8.33
N TYR A 350 5.37 9.79 -7.88
CA TYR A 350 4.19 9.83 -7.02
C TYR A 350 4.44 10.53 -5.68
N LEU A 351 5.55 10.18 -4.99
CA LEU A 351 5.89 10.80 -3.70
C LEU A 351 6.20 12.31 -3.85
N LEU A 352 6.74 12.74 -5.00
CA LEU A 352 6.92 14.16 -5.30
C LEU A 352 5.60 14.88 -5.54
N ASP A 353 4.63 14.24 -6.22
CA ASP A 353 3.31 14.83 -6.49
C ASP A 353 2.52 15.08 -5.20
N ILE A 354 2.64 14.17 -4.22
CA ILE A 354 1.99 14.31 -2.91
C ILE A 354 2.93 14.87 -1.84
N LYS A 355 4.07 15.48 -2.23
CA LYS A 355 5.05 15.98 -1.27
C LYS A 355 4.46 17.11 -0.43
N PRO A 356 4.53 17.04 0.92
CA PRO A 356 4.00 18.09 1.77
C PRO A 356 4.82 19.38 1.66
N GLY A 357 4.10 20.51 1.70
CA GLY A 357 4.71 21.82 1.59
C GLY A 357 4.07 22.88 2.48
N TYR A 358 4.83 23.94 2.79
CA TYR A 358 4.32 25.10 3.54
C TYR A 358 4.78 26.40 2.91
N VAL A 359 3.98 27.46 3.08
CA VAL A 359 4.29 28.80 2.53
C VAL A 359 5.00 29.66 3.56
N SER A 360 4.50 29.72 4.80
CA SER A 360 5.03 30.61 5.84
C SER A 360 5.30 29.95 7.17
N ASP A 361 4.48 28.97 7.55
CA ASP A 361 4.53 28.34 8.88
C ASP A 361 4.46 26.81 8.74
N PRO A 362 5.56 26.11 8.99
CA PRO A 362 5.62 24.65 8.88
C PRO A 362 4.74 23.94 9.93
N THR A 363 4.39 24.58 11.04
CA THR A 363 3.57 23.96 12.09
C THR A 363 2.11 23.79 11.69
N ARG A 364 1.69 24.44 10.62
CA ARG A 364 0.33 24.38 10.06
C ARG A 364 0.23 23.49 8.84
N ALA A 365 1.32 22.88 8.44
CA ALA A 365 1.35 22.00 7.29
C ALA A 365 0.88 20.59 7.65
N VAL A 366 0.42 19.86 6.63
CA VAL A 366 0.19 18.43 6.72
C VAL A 366 1.50 17.68 6.51
N TYR A 367 1.56 16.44 6.95
CA TYR A 367 2.74 15.59 6.85
C TYR A 367 2.37 14.26 6.22
N ASN A 368 3.28 13.70 5.44
CA ASN A 368 3.22 12.29 5.07
C ASN A 368 4.07 11.49 6.05
N HIS A 369 3.62 10.30 6.41
CA HIS A 369 4.41 9.33 7.13
C HIS A 369 4.38 7.99 6.41
N ILE A 370 5.53 7.34 6.28
CA ILE A 370 5.67 6.13 5.48
C ILE A 370 6.21 5.00 6.34
N TRP A 371 5.44 3.93 6.44
CA TRP A 371 5.89 2.68 7.01
C TRP A 371 6.63 1.86 5.96
N ILE A 372 7.77 1.30 6.34
CA ILE A 372 8.56 0.40 5.50
C ILE A 372 8.55 -0.97 6.13
N ILE A 373 8.12 -1.98 5.38
CA ILE A 373 8.02 -3.36 5.84
C ILE A 373 9.15 -4.16 5.21
N GLY A 374 9.83 -4.93 6.03
CA GLY A 374 10.97 -5.73 5.64
C GLY A 374 12.32 -5.22 6.16
N ASP A 375 13.28 -6.11 6.22
CA ASP A 375 14.63 -5.86 6.71
C ASP A 375 15.49 -5.03 5.74
N GLN A 376 16.74 -4.79 6.10
CA GLN A 376 17.68 -4.01 5.28
C GLN A 376 18.15 -4.74 4.03
N THR A 377 17.98 -6.05 3.94
CA THR A 377 18.33 -6.84 2.75
C THR A 377 17.22 -6.78 1.70
N THR A 378 16.00 -6.59 2.15
CA THR A 378 14.80 -6.48 1.30
C THR A 378 14.59 -5.04 0.80
N ILE A 379 14.75 -4.06 1.71
CA ILE A 379 14.68 -2.63 1.40
C ILE A 379 15.83 -1.94 2.14
N SER A 380 16.85 -1.48 1.43
CA SER A 380 18.06 -0.92 2.04
C SER A 380 17.78 0.35 2.86
N VAL A 381 18.70 0.66 3.78
CA VAL A 381 18.70 1.94 4.51
C VAL A 381 18.85 3.12 3.55
N GLY A 382 19.56 2.90 2.43
CA GLY A 382 19.72 3.91 1.38
C GLY A 382 18.41 4.26 0.69
N LEU A 383 17.58 3.25 0.37
CA LEU A 383 16.23 3.46 -0.17
C LEU A 383 15.33 4.15 0.87
N GLN A 384 15.35 3.72 2.13
CA GLN A 384 14.60 4.37 3.19
C GLN A 384 14.96 5.86 3.33
N ALA A 385 16.24 6.21 3.25
CA ALA A 385 16.68 7.60 3.32
C ALA A 385 16.15 8.43 2.11
N GLN A 386 16.12 7.83 0.91
CA GLN A 386 15.52 8.49 -0.27
C GLN A 386 14.01 8.73 -0.09
N VAL A 387 13.29 7.76 0.48
CA VAL A 387 11.86 7.89 0.79
C VAL A 387 11.62 8.97 1.84
N ASP A 388 12.46 9.03 2.88
CA ASP A 388 12.38 10.05 3.93
C ASP A 388 12.54 11.47 3.35
N ASP A 389 13.51 11.67 2.47
CA ASP A 389 13.72 12.95 1.76
C ASP A 389 12.53 13.33 0.87
N LEU A 390 11.92 12.35 0.20
CA LEU A 390 10.75 12.57 -0.65
C LEU A 390 9.51 12.94 0.16
N ALA A 391 9.36 12.38 1.36
CA ALA A 391 8.27 12.68 2.28
C ALA A 391 8.50 13.94 3.12
N GLU A 392 9.72 14.53 3.08
CA GLU A 392 10.04 15.69 3.91
C GLU A 392 9.23 16.94 3.53
N LEU A 393 8.68 17.58 4.56
CA LEU A 393 8.01 18.87 4.45
C LEU A 393 8.97 19.95 3.91
N ALA A 394 8.63 20.58 2.80
CA ALA A 394 9.46 21.57 2.12
C ALA A 394 8.80 22.96 2.04
N PRO A 395 9.57 24.06 2.11
CA PRO A 395 9.03 25.38 1.85
C PRO A 395 8.62 25.51 0.37
N VAL A 396 7.36 25.92 0.15
CA VAL A 396 6.87 26.27 -1.20
C VAL A 396 7.29 27.71 -1.47
N ARG A 397 8.29 27.93 -2.33
CA ARG A 397 8.63 29.28 -2.80
C ARG A 397 7.53 29.73 -3.74
N SER A 398 6.84 30.82 -3.38
CA SER A 398 5.99 31.55 -4.33
C SER A 398 6.90 32.14 -5.40
N GLY A 399 7.18 31.39 -6.45
CA GLY A 399 7.88 31.91 -7.59
C GLY A 399 7.03 33.02 -8.19
N THR A 400 7.60 34.21 -8.41
CA THR A 400 7.09 35.16 -9.36
C THR A 400 7.29 34.60 -10.78
N GLY A 401 6.83 33.40 -11.01
CA GLY A 401 6.78 32.74 -12.30
C GLY A 401 5.52 33.21 -13.03
N THR A 402 5.74 33.82 -14.17
CA THR A 402 4.75 34.13 -15.18
C THR A 402 3.61 33.13 -15.17
N ASN A 403 2.37 33.64 -15.04
CA ASN A 403 1.12 32.89 -15.20
C ASN A 403 1.18 32.00 -16.46
N VAL A 404 1.65 30.79 -16.33
CA VAL A 404 1.39 29.75 -17.31
C VAL A 404 -0.04 29.30 -17.02
N LYS A 405 -0.96 29.91 -17.76
CA LYS A 405 -2.37 29.47 -17.77
C LYS A 405 -2.38 27.97 -18.04
N PRO A 406 -2.99 27.15 -17.18
CA PRO A 406 -3.09 25.72 -17.47
C PRO A 406 -3.69 25.54 -18.86
N PRO A 407 -3.27 24.57 -19.64
CA PRO A 407 -3.87 24.30 -20.93
C PRO A 407 -5.37 24.07 -20.72
N PRO A 408 -6.25 24.63 -21.56
CA PRO A 408 -7.68 24.48 -21.40
C PRO A 408 -8.01 22.98 -21.40
N SER A 409 -8.60 22.52 -20.31
CA SER A 409 -9.16 21.18 -20.21
C SER A 409 -10.11 20.98 -21.38
N LYS A 410 -9.86 19.96 -22.21
CA LYS A 410 -10.78 19.60 -23.29
C LYS A 410 -12.16 19.37 -22.65
N PRO A 411 -13.25 19.94 -23.21
CA PRO A 411 -14.59 19.69 -22.69
C PRO A 411 -14.87 18.18 -22.72
N GLN A 412 -15.06 17.58 -21.58
CA GLN A 412 -15.58 16.24 -21.50
C GLN A 412 -16.98 16.25 -22.10
N LYS A 413 -17.17 15.42 -23.12
CA LYS A 413 -18.48 15.22 -23.75
C LYS A 413 -19.42 14.69 -22.68
N PRO A 414 -20.58 15.32 -22.43
CA PRO A 414 -21.52 14.81 -21.46
C PRO A 414 -21.95 13.39 -21.82
N PRO A 415 -22.18 12.51 -20.84
CA PRO A 415 -22.62 11.15 -21.08
C PRO A 415 -23.92 11.17 -21.89
N SER A 416 -23.99 10.33 -22.91
CA SER A 416 -25.16 10.18 -23.77
C SER A 416 -26.35 9.72 -22.91
N LYS A 417 -27.45 10.47 -23.00
CA LYS A 417 -28.70 10.17 -22.32
C LYS A 417 -29.17 8.75 -22.64
N PRO A 418 -29.58 7.94 -21.67
CA PRO A 418 -30.11 6.61 -21.92
C PRO A 418 -31.39 6.70 -22.82
N PRO A 419 -31.63 5.72 -23.69
CA PRO A 419 -32.79 5.74 -24.56
C PRO A 419 -34.09 5.72 -23.76
N SER A 420 -34.99 6.63 -24.10
CA SER A 420 -36.33 6.75 -23.50
C SER A 420 -37.12 5.47 -23.76
N LYS A 421 -37.72 4.90 -22.70
CA LYS A 421 -38.63 3.75 -22.78
C LYS A 421 -39.82 4.10 -23.71
N PRO A 422 -40.33 3.13 -24.51
CA PRO A 422 -41.49 3.35 -25.35
C PRO A 422 -42.72 3.63 -24.50
N GLN A 423 -43.44 4.74 -24.79
CA GLN A 423 -44.77 5.00 -24.22
C GLN A 423 -45.76 3.93 -24.67
N GLN A 424 -46.34 3.21 -23.72
CA GLN A 424 -47.53 2.39 -23.96
C GLN A 424 -48.72 3.32 -24.34
N LYS A 425 -49.21 3.15 -25.54
CA LYS A 425 -50.49 3.74 -25.95
C LYS A 425 -51.62 3.02 -25.23
N ASN A 426 -52.27 3.71 -24.30
CA ASN A 426 -53.56 3.30 -23.78
C ASN A 426 -54.63 3.50 -24.90
N GLY A 427 -55.11 2.39 -25.44
CA GLY A 427 -56.30 2.36 -26.27
C GLY A 427 -57.56 2.48 -25.39
N GLY A 428 -58.16 3.65 -25.40
CA GLY A 428 -59.48 3.82 -24.80
C GLY A 428 -60.56 3.22 -25.70
N THR A 429 -61.37 2.35 -25.11
CA THR A 429 -62.67 2.00 -25.66
C THR A 429 -63.75 2.64 -24.78
N LYS A 430 -64.61 3.40 -25.43
CA LYS A 430 -65.92 3.86 -24.96
C LYS A 430 -66.99 3.24 -25.89
N PRO A 431 -68.22 3.26 -25.50
CA PRO A 431 -68.94 2.95 -24.24
C PRO A 431 -69.50 1.54 -24.28
#